data_5cd932f1d1801dd2f8b5b2d3d5ed34d9
#
_entry.id   5cd932f1d1801dd2f8b5b2d3d5ed34d9
#
_cell.length_a   1.000
_cell.length_b   1.000
_cell.length_c   1.000
_cell.angle_alpha   90.00
_cell.angle_beta   90.00
_cell.angle_gamma   90.00
#
_symmetry.space_group_name_H-M   'P 1'
#
loop_
_entity.id
_entity.type
_entity.pdbx_description
1 polymer ?
#
loop_
_entity_poly.entity_id
_entity_poly.type
_entity_poly.pdbx_seq_one_letter_code
_entity_poly.pdbx_strand_id
1 'polypeptide(L)'
;MNLEDYGFMPTEFLTHDAINEEIDYIPARVTAVYKERYELICKQGQIFGRLKTSVYYGGRTESFPTAGDFVMINYNANGDRQITRTLQRKSYFSRRHPDLGRGEQAVAANFDYVFIMQSLNYDFNLKRLERYITLSWQSGAIPVIILTKADLVDDYSIQILAVEKIAAGVGVYAISAINGCGLDALAEYLKPRKTIVFLGSSGVGKSSLVNALAGEELMTVNGIREDDSRGRHTTTHRQLIMLKSGVMIID
;
A
#
# COMPACT_ATOMS: atom_id res chain seq x y z
N MET A 1 -15.15 -3.66 15.85
CA MET A 1 -14.36 -3.19 14.71
C MET A 1 -15.01 -3.76 13.47
N ASN A 2 -15.37 -2.94 12.49
CA ASN A 2 -16.07 -3.45 11.30
C ASN A 2 -15.05 -3.62 10.15
N LEU A 3 -15.06 -4.78 9.48
CA LEU A 3 -14.17 -5.03 8.34
C LEU A 3 -14.46 -4.09 7.15
N GLU A 4 -15.68 -3.56 7.08
CA GLU A 4 -16.07 -2.53 6.12
C GLU A 4 -15.26 -1.23 6.28
N ASP A 5 -14.84 -0.88 7.51
CA ASP A 5 -13.98 0.29 7.76
C ASP A 5 -12.60 0.08 7.13
N TYR A 6 -12.21 -1.18 6.94
CA TYR A 6 -11.02 -1.60 6.23
C TYR A 6 -11.26 -1.82 4.73
N GLY A 7 -12.37 -1.30 4.16
CA GLY A 7 -12.64 -1.34 2.73
C GLY A 7 -13.17 -2.67 2.20
N PHE A 8 -13.62 -3.58 3.07
CA PHE A 8 -14.23 -4.83 2.63
C PHE A 8 -15.68 -4.59 2.16
N MET A 9 -15.98 -4.99 0.94
CA MET A 9 -17.32 -4.98 0.39
C MET A 9 -17.68 -6.42 -0.04
N PRO A 10 -18.62 -7.09 0.65
CA PRO A 10 -18.95 -8.49 0.36
C PRO A 10 -19.29 -8.75 -1.10
N THR A 11 -20.04 -7.85 -1.74
CA THR A 11 -20.45 -7.94 -3.14
C THR A 11 -19.29 -7.91 -4.14
N GLU A 12 -18.13 -7.39 -3.75
CA GLU A 12 -16.97 -7.30 -4.63
C GLU A 12 -16.00 -8.48 -4.46
N PHE A 13 -16.03 -9.12 -3.30
CA PHE A 13 -15.03 -10.14 -2.93
C PHE A 13 -15.61 -11.54 -2.79
N LEU A 14 -16.90 -11.66 -2.57
CA LEU A 14 -17.56 -12.93 -2.39
C LEU A 14 -18.54 -13.17 -3.56
N THR A 15 -18.31 -14.24 -4.30
CA THR A 15 -19.32 -14.75 -5.26
C THR A 15 -20.47 -15.39 -4.48
N HIS A 16 -21.66 -15.43 -5.06
CA HIS A 16 -22.87 -16.00 -4.43
C HIS A 16 -22.64 -17.42 -3.90
N ASP A 17 -21.83 -18.22 -4.59
CA ASP A 17 -21.50 -19.60 -4.21
C ASP A 17 -20.55 -19.67 -2.99
N ALA A 18 -19.70 -18.66 -2.80
CA ALA A 18 -18.79 -18.60 -1.67
C ALA A 18 -19.47 -18.26 -0.33
N ILE A 19 -20.67 -17.69 -0.36
CA ILE A 19 -21.44 -17.33 0.83
C ILE A 19 -22.15 -18.56 1.41
N ASN A 20 -22.49 -19.54 0.57
CA ASN A 20 -23.31 -20.68 0.95
C ASN A 20 -22.56 -21.95 1.38
N GLU A 21 -21.24 -22.03 1.12
CA GLU A 21 -20.53 -23.31 1.30
C GLU A 21 -19.79 -23.47 2.64
N GLU A 22 -19.58 -22.39 3.43
CA GLU A 22 -18.65 -22.52 4.57
C GLU A 22 -19.10 -21.71 5.80
N ILE A 23 -19.90 -22.33 6.66
CA ILE A 23 -20.41 -21.73 7.92
C ILE A 23 -19.28 -21.33 8.88
N ASP A 24 -18.07 -21.88 8.74
CA ASP A 24 -16.94 -21.68 9.66
C ASP A 24 -15.86 -20.70 9.17
N TYR A 25 -16.02 -20.12 7.96
CA TYR A 25 -15.00 -19.23 7.41
C TYR A 25 -15.44 -17.77 7.47
N ILE A 26 -14.57 -16.92 7.98
CA ILE A 26 -14.81 -15.49 8.08
C ILE A 26 -13.79 -14.68 7.25
N PRO A 27 -14.22 -13.56 6.64
CA PRO A 27 -13.30 -12.69 5.94
C PRO A 27 -12.43 -11.91 6.91
N ALA A 28 -11.19 -11.69 6.50
CA ALA A 28 -10.23 -10.87 7.22
C ALA A 28 -9.37 -10.06 6.23
N ARG A 29 -8.80 -8.95 6.66
CA ARG A 29 -7.82 -8.18 5.90
C ARG A 29 -6.43 -8.35 6.49
N VAL A 30 -5.43 -8.56 5.65
CA VAL A 30 -4.02 -8.65 6.06
C VAL A 30 -3.49 -7.26 6.34
N THR A 31 -3.10 -7.00 7.59
CA THR A 31 -2.50 -5.72 7.99
C THR A 31 -0.98 -5.77 8.01
N ALA A 32 -0.38 -6.92 8.36
CA ALA A 32 1.07 -7.08 8.28
C ALA A 32 1.46 -8.52 7.93
N VAL A 33 2.62 -8.66 7.28
CA VAL A 33 3.19 -9.95 6.89
C VAL A 33 4.51 -10.16 7.63
N TYR A 34 4.58 -11.19 8.45
CA TYR A 34 5.78 -11.64 9.14
C TYR A 34 6.28 -12.96 8.53
N LYS A 35 7.46 -13.41 8.94
CA LYS A 35 8.09 -14.61 8.38
C LYS A 35 7.21 -15.87 8.46
N GLU A 36 6.49 -16.05 9.56
CA GLU A 36 5.72 -17.29 9.82
C GLU A 36 4.24 -17.03 10.13
N ARG A 37 3.82 -15.79 10.18
CA ARG A 37 2.46 -15.41 10.54
C ARG A 37 2.03 -14.12 9.87
N TYR A 38 0.73 -13.94 9.79
CA TYR A 38 0.05 -12.76 9.26
C TYR A 38 -0.70 -12.08 10.39
N GLU A 39 -0.60 -10.77 10.45
CA GLU A 39 -1.50 -9.97 11.25
C GLU A 39 -2.75 -9.67 10.43
N LEU A 40 -3.90 -9.89 11.02
CA LEU A 40 -5.17 -9.83 10.35
C LEU A 40 -6.15 -8.99 11.17
N ILE A 41 -7.01 -8.27 10.47
CA ILE A 41 -8.18 -7.63 11.05
C ILE A 41 -9.45 -8.33 10.55
N CYS A 42 -10.34 -8.67 11.45
CA CYS A 42 -11.63 -9.28 11.14
C CYS A 42 -12.72 -8.74 12.07
N LYS A 43 -13.94 -9.28 11.96
CA LYS A 43 -15.07 -8.87 12.82
C LYS A 43 -14.78 -9.00 14.32
N GLN A 44 -13.96 -9.98 14.71
CA GLN A 44 -13.55 -10.22 16.09
C GLN A 44 -12.39 -9.31 16.57
N GLY A 45 -11.90 -8.43 15.70
CA GLY A 45 -10.78 -7.54 15.98
C GLY A 45 -9.47 -7.99 15.33
N GLN A 46 -8.35 -7.54 15.89
CA GLN A 46 -7.01 -7.86 15.43
C GLN A 46 -6.60 -9.24 15.94
N ILE A 47 -6.12 -10.08 15.05
CA ILE A 47 -5.72 -11.46 15.31
C ILE A 47 -4.47 -11.83 14.54
N PHE A 48 -3.88 -12.97 14.86
CA PHE A 48 -2.82 -13.58 14.04
C PHE A 48 -3.31 -14.88 13.39
N GLY A 49 -2.82 -15.11 12.16
CA GLY A 49 -3.11 -16.32 11.41
C GLY A 49 -1.87 -16.86 10.70
N ARG A 50 -1.95 -18.12 10.29
CA ARG A 50 -0.93 -18.82 9.48
C ARG A 50 -1.57 -19.37 8.21
N LEU A 51 -0.76 -19.61 7.19
CA LEU A 51 -1.25 -20.26 5.98
C LEU A 51 -1.62 -21.72 6.24
N LYS A 52 -2.75 -22.15 5.68
CA LYS A 52 -3.09 -23.57 5.62
C LYS A 52 -2.16 -24.24 4.60
N THR A 53 -1.21 -25.03 5.08
CA THR A 53 -0.12 -25.62 4.29
C THR A 53 -0.62 -26.34 3.04
N SER A 54 -1.68 -27.15 3.17
CA SER A 54 -2.25 -27.92 2.05
C SER A 54 -2.79 -27.06 0.89
N VAL A 55 -3.07 -25.78 1.11
CA VAL A 55 -3.61 -24.88 0.10
C VAL A 55 -2.50 -24.10 -0.62
N TYR A 56 -1.49 -23.67 0.12
CA TYR A 56 -0.49 -22.74 -0.39
C TYR A 56 0.83 -23.41 -0.82
N TYR A 57 1.21 -24.51 -0.20
CA TYR A 57 2.48 -25.22 -0.49
C TYR A 57 2.35 -26.23 -1.64
N GLY A 58 1.96 -25.79 -2.78
CA GLY A 58 1.82 -26.52 -4.05
C GLY A 58 1.37 -25.57 -5.15
N GLY A 59 1.05 -24.32 -4.78
CA GLY A 59 0.60 -23.25 -5.65
C GLY A 59 1.71 -22.30 -6.07
N ARG A 60 1.36 -21.36 -6.96
CA ARG A 60 2.25 -20.27 -7.36
C ARG A 60 2.41 -19.28 -6.20
N THR A 61 3.61 -18.71 -6.05
CA THR A 61 3.92 -17.70 -5.01
C THR A 61 3.06 -16.44 -5.09
N GLU A 62 2.47 -16.15 -6.24
CA GLU A 62 1.54 -15.04 -6.46
C GLU A 62 0.25 -15.16 -5.63
N SER A 63 -0.14 -16.38 -5.24
CA SER A 63 -1.32 -16.62 -4.40
C SER A 63 -1.10 -16.35 -2.92
N PHE A 64 0.16 -16.19 -2.48
CA PHE A 64 0.46 -15.89 -1.08
C PHE A 64 -0.07 -14.51 -0.69
N PRO A 65 -0.73 -14.39 0.47
CA PRO A 65 -1.25 -13.12 0.94
C PRO A 65 -0.13 -12.10 1.19
N THR A 66 -0.44 -10.82 0.93
CA THR A 66 0.41 -9.69 1.26
C THR A 66 -0.38 -8.61 1.99
N ALA A 67 0.28 -7.54 2.44
CA ALA A 67 -0.41 -6.41 3.08
C ALA A 67 -1.50 -5.84 2.17
N GLY A 68 -2.69 -5.66 2.72
CA GLY A 68 -3.88 -5.20 2.01
C GLY A 68 -4.77 -6.31 1.43
N ASP A 69 -4.30 -7.55 1.34
CA ASP A 69 -5.14 -8.66 0.85
C ASP A 69 -6.33 -8.93 1.75
N PHE A 70 -7.45 -9.29 1.11
CA PHE A 70 -8.56 -9.94 1.79
C PHE A 70 -8.40 -11.45 1.70
N VAL A 71 -8.67 -12.12 2.81
CA VAL A 71 -8.49 -13.57 2.96
C VAL A 71 -9.69 -14.19 3.67
N MET A 72 -9.93 -15.47 3.41
CA MET A 72 -10.83 -16.27 4.23
C MET A 72 -10.02 -17.02 5.27
N ILE A 73 -10.49 -16.99 6.51
CA ILE A 73 -9.85 -17.68 7.62
C ILE A 73 -10.81 -18.67 8.27
N ASN A 74 -10.29 -19.80 8.68
CA ASN A 74 -10.98 -20.69 9.63
C ASN A 74 -10.74 -20.12 11.03
N TYR A 75 -11.81 -19.66 11.66
CA TYR A 75 -11.75 -19.06 12.99
C TYR A 75 -11.91 -20.15 14.06
N ASN A 76 -10.80 -20.53 14.66
CA ASN A 76 -10.79 -21.38 15.85
C ASN A 76 -10.49 -20.52 17.08
N ALA A 77 -11.43 -20.44 18.02
CA ALA A 77 -11.28 -19.63 19.24
C ALA A 77 -10.09 -20.07 20.10
N ASN A 78 -9.73 -21.37 20.08
CA ASN A 78 -8.74 -22.00 20.94
C ASN A 78 -7.42 -22.39 20.25
N GLY A 79 -7.19 -21.90 19.00
CA GLY A 79 -6.01 -22.27 18.23
C GLY A 79 -5.55 -21.23 17.21
N ASP A 80 -4.52 -21.56 16.46
CA ASP A 80 -4.03 -20.75 15.35
C ASP A 80 -5.10 -20.66 14.26
N ARG A 81 -5.45 -19.42 13.88
CA ARG A 81 -6.35 -19.13 12.75
C ARG A 81 -5.64 -19.49 11.48
N GLN A 82 -6.30 -20.25 10.62
CA GLN A 82 -5.72 -20.69 9.36
C GLN A 82 -6.28 -19.85 8.20
N ILE A 83 -5.39 -19.24 7.44
CA ILE A 83 -5.74 -18.61 6.16
C ILE A 83 -5.93 -19.75 5.15
N THR A 84 -7.15 -19.86 4.63
CA THR A 84 -7.55 -20.93 3.72
C THR A 84 -7.61 -20.47 2.27
N ARG A 85 -7.83 -19.19 2.03
CA ARG A 85 -7.93 -18.64 0.67
C ARG A 85 -7.61 -17.14 0.67
N THR A 86 -6.85 -16.70 -0.34
CA THR A 86 -6.72 -15.29 -0.71
C THR A 86 -7.83 -14.93 -1.68
N LEU A 87 -8.58 -13.86 -1.39
CA LEU A 87 -9.66 -13.39 -2.25
C LEU A 87 -9.11 -12.67 -3.48
N GLN A 88 -9.97 -12.47 -4.48
CA GLN A 88 -9.60 -11.77 -5.71
C GLN A 88 -9.11 -10.35 -5.40
N ARG A 89 -7.98 -9.97 -6.00
CA ARG A 89 -7.40 -8.65 -5.86
C ARG A 89 -8.00 -7.69 -6.88
N LYS A 90 -8.36 -6.49 -6.43
CA LYS A 90 -8.75 -5.38 -7.31
C LYS A 90 -7.53 -4.71 -7.94
N SER A 91 -6.50 -4.58 -7.16
CA SER A 91 -5.20 -4.01 -7.54
C SER A 91 -4.09 -4.72 -6.80
N TYR A 92 -2.92 -4.79 -7.41
CA TYR A 92 -1.74 -5.33 -6.72
C TYR A 92 -0.44 -4.88 -7.37
N PHE A 93 0.61 -4.78 -6.56
CA PHE A 93 1.99 -4.73 -7.03
C PHE A 93 2.66 -6.07 -6.79
N SER A 94 3.46 -6.49 -7.75
CA SER A 94 4.36 -7.64 -7.62
C SER A 94 5.80 -7.26 -7.92
N ARG A 95 6.70 -8.07 -7.45
CA ARG A 95 8.12 -8.03 -7.83
C ARG A 95 8.60 -9.45 -8.10
N ARG A 96 9.63 -9.58 -8.91
CA ARG A 96 10.28 -10.88 -9.09
C ARG A 96 10.77 -11.39 -7.74
N HIS A 97 10.51 -12.66 -7.47
CA HIS A 97 11.03 -13.29 -6.26
C HIS A 97 12.57 -13.31 -6.32
N PRO A 98 13.29 -13.04 -5.19
CA PRO A 98 14.75 -13.09 -5.17
C PRO A 98 15.32 -14.45 -5.59
N ASP A 99 14.63 -15.54 -5.23
CA ASP A 99 15.04 -16.89 -5.62
C ASP A 99 14.61 -17.16 -7.06
N LEU A 100 15.59 -17.49 -7.90
CA LEU A 100 15.38 -17.87 -9.29
C LEU A 100 14.38 -19.03 -9.40
N GLY A 101 13.31 -18.84 -10.20
CA GLY A 101 12.32 -19.89 -10.47
C GLY A 101 11.06 -19.87 -9.63
N ARG A 102 10.93 -19.01 -8.60
CA ARG A 102 9.71 -18.88 -7.78
C ARG A 102 8.65 -17.91 -8.30
N GLY A 103 8.83 -17.35 -9.50
CA GLY A 103 7.85 -16.43 -10.11
C GLY A 103 7.83 -15.04 -9.47
N GLU A 104 6.66 -14.43 -9.39
CA GLU A 104 6.44 -13.12 -8.82
C GLU A 104 5.94 -13.22 -7.36
N GLN A 105 6.32 -12.25 -6.56
CA GLN A 105 5.84 -12.09 -5.19
C GLN A 105 4.98 -10.83 -5.10
N ALA A 106 3.75 -10.96 -4.63
CA ALA A 106 2.92 -9.82 -4.34
C ALA A 106 3.54 -8.95 -3.22
N VAL A 107 3.44 -7.65 -3.41
CA VAL A 107 4.09 -6.63 -2.54
C VAL A 107 3.06 -5.88 -1.73
N ALA A 108 1.97 -5.47 -2.39
CA ALA A 108 0.81 -4.81 -1.81
C ALA A 108 -0.42 -5.16 -2.64
N ALA A 109 -1.60 -5.17 -2.04
CA ALA A 109 -2.85 -5.50 -2.72
C ALA A 109 -4.02 -4.64 -2.23
N ASN A 110 -5.07 -4.57 -3.08
CA ASN A 110 -6.34 -3.91 -2.77
C ASN A 110 -6.18 -2.46 -2.31
N PHE A 111 -5.36 -1.70 -3.03
CA PHE A 111 -5.21 -0.26 -2.88
C PHE A 111 -5.98 0.48 -3.98
N ASP A 112 -6.55 1.63 -3.63
CA ASP A 112 -7.33 2.46 -4.55
C ASP A 112 -6.43 3.41 -5.35
N TYR A 113 -5.41 3.98 -4.67
CA TYR A 113 -4.54 5.01 -5.22
C TYR A 113 -3.07 4.66 -5.08
N VAL A 114 -2.29 5.07 -6.06
CA VAL A 114 -0.83 5.03 -6.02
C VAL A 114 -0.31 6.46 -5.98
N PHE A 115 0.21 6.88 -4.85
CA PHE A 115 0.89 8.17 -4.73
C PHE A 115 2.31 8.05 -5.27
N ILE A 116 2.51 8.54 -6.48
CA ILE A 116 3.81 8.58 -7.15
C ILE A 116 4.55 9.82 -6.67
N MET A 117 5.50 9.63 -5.78
CA MET A 117 6.21 10.73 -5.13
C MET A 117 7.52 11.06 -5.84
N GLN A 118 7.70 12.33 -6.11
CA GLN A 118 8.93 12.87 -6.69
C GLN A 118 9.26 14.20 -6.01
N SER A 119 10.51 14.41 -5.60
CA SER A 119 10.89 15.71 -5.05
C SER A 119 11.23 16.71 -6.13
N LEU A 120 10.86 17.97 -5.91
CA LEU A 120 11.08 19.08 -6.83
C LEU A 120 12.53 19.57 -6.89
N ASN A 121 13.35 19.15 -5.94
CA ASN A 121 14.77 19.47 -5.89
C ASN A 121 15.61 18.58 -6.83
N TYR A 122 16.84 18.24 -6.46
CA TYR A 122 17.84 17.53 -7.28
C TYR A 122 17.44 16.16 -7.83
N ASP A 123 16.37 15.52 -7.30
CA ASP A 123 15.96 14.16 -7.70
C ASP A 123 14.81 14.14 -8.73
N PHE A 124 14.50 15.27 -9.37
CA PHE A 124 13.43 15.35 -10.37
C PHE A 124 13.78 14.57 -11.65
N ASN A 125 12.92 13.59 -12.06
CA ASN A 125 13.20 12.71 -13.19
C ASN A 125 11.90 12.24 -13.90
N LEU A 126 11.60 12.82 -15.06
CA LEU A 126 10.40 12.53 -15.85
C LEU A 126 10.33 11.06 -16.31
N LYS A 127 11.45 10.46 -16.74
CA LYS A 127 11.46 9.06 -17.19
C LYS A 127 11.10 8.08 -16.07
N ARG A 128 11.46 8.42 -14.84
CA ARG A 128 11.05 7.63 -13.67
C ARG A 128 9.56 7.78 -13.40
N LEU A 129 9.00 8.99 -13.54
CA LEU A 129 7.56 9.24 -13.42
C LEU A 129 6.77 8.46 -14.47
N GLU A 130 7.14 8.52 -15.76
CA GLU A 130 6.47 7.75 -16.83
C GLU A 130 6.40 6.26 -16.50
N ARG A 131 7.51 5.69 -16.04
CA ARG A 131 7.57 4.29 -15.63
C ARG A 131 6.64 4.00 -14.45
N TYR A 132 6.58 4.86 -13.45
CA TYR A 132 5.71 4.67 -12.30
C TYR A 132 4.24 4.87 -12.64
N ILE A 133 3.88 5.79 -13.53
CA ILE A 133 2.53 5.97 -14.05
C ILE A 133 2.08 4.66 -14.74
N THR A 134 2.91 4.13 -15.62
CA THR A 134 2.63 2.87 -16.33
C THR A 134 2.41 1.71 -15.35
N LEU A 135 3.30 1.53 -14.37
CA LEU A 135 3.17 0.49 -13.35
C LEU A 135 1.89 0.66 -12.52
N SER A 136 1.51 1.90 -12.20
CA SER A 136 0.31 2.19 -11.42
C SER A 136 -0.96 1.82 -12.19
N TRP A 137 -1.07 2.18 -13.46
CA TRP A 137 -2.20 1.76 -14.28
C TRP A 137 -2.25 0.23 -14.46
N GLN A 138 -1.11 -0.40 -14.66
CA GLN A 138 -1.04 -1.86 -14.77
C GLN A 138 -1.43 -2.58 -13.48
N SER A 139 -1.26 -1.94 -12.33
CA SER A 139 -1.68 -2.50 -11.05
C SER A 139 -3.20 -2.55 -10.84
N GLY A 140 -3.99 -1.82 -11.65
CA GLY A 140 -5.42 -1.65 -11.49
C GLY A 140 -5.85 -0.49 -10.59
N ALA A 141 -4.91 0.31 -10.08
CA ALA A 141 -5.19 1.46 -9.22
C ALA A 141 -4.98 2.80 -9.95
N ILE A 142 -5.51 3.87 -9.38
CA ILE A 142 -5.43 5.21 -9.94
C ILE A 142 -4.12 5.88 -9.50
N PRO A 143 -3.23 6.30 -10.43
CA PRO A 143 -2.05 7.08 -10.10
C PRO A 143 -2.40 8.51 -9.70
N VAL A 144 -1.64 9.05 -8.74
CA VAL A 144 -1.67 10.46 -8.33
C VAL A 144 -0.22 10.91 -8.15
N ILE A 145 0.19 11.97 -8.82
CA ILE A 145 1.56 12.47 -8.75
C ILE A 145 1.69 13.51 -7.66
N ILE A 146 2.60 13.25 -6.73
CA ILE A 146 2.91 14.13 -5.61
C ILE A 146 4.33 14.68 -5.77
N LEU A 147 4.42 15.96 -6.13
CA LEU A 147 5.68 16.69 -6.21
C LEU A 147 6.00 17.27 -4.83
N THR A 148 6.93 16.65 -4.14
CA THR A 148 7.25 16.98 -2.75
C THR A 148 8.33 18.04 -2.62
N LYS A 149 8.49 18.59 -1.40
CA LYS A 149 9.50 19.62 -1.07
C LYS A 149 9.32 20.90 -1.86
N ALA A 150 8.07 21.31 -2.07
CA ALA A 150 7.75 22.56 -2.74
C ALA A 150 8.28 23.79 -2.00
N ASP A 151 8.54 23.67 -0.69
CA ASP A 151 9.19 24.68 0.15
C ASP A 151 10.66 24.94 -0.17
N LEU A 152 11.32 24.09 -0.94
CA LEU A 152 12.73 24.21 -1.32
C LEU A 152 12.95 24.80 -2.73
N VAL A 153 11.87 25.19 -3.41
CA VAL A 153 11.92 25.67 -4.80
C VAL A 153 11.00 26.89 -4.96
N ASP A 154 11.54 28.03 -5.35
CA ASP A 154 10.78 29.27 -5.49
C ASP A 154 9.75 29.22 -6.62
N ASP A 155 10.09 28.58 -7.74
CA ASP A 155 9.20 28.38 -8.89
C ASP A 155 9.38 26.98 -9.48
N TYR A 156 8.29 26.23 -9.49
CA TYR A 156 8.23 24.86 -10.04
C TYR A 156 7.22 24.72 -11.20
N SER A 157 6.82 25.83 -11.80
CA SER A 157 5.84 25.86 -12.90
C SER A 157 6.30 25.03 -14.09
N ILE A 158 7.60 25.07 -14.41
CA ILE A 158 8.19 24.31 -15.51
C ILE A 158 8.09 22.80 -15.23
N GLN A 159 8.35 22.39 -13.99
CA GLN A 159 8.26 20.97 -13.59
C GLN A 159 6.81 20.47 -13.67
N ILE A 160 5.83 21.25 -13.19
CA ILE A 160 4.40 20.90 -13.30
C ILE A 160 4.02 20.74 -14.77
N LEU A 161 4.29 21.73 -15.62
CA LEU A 161 3.98 21.65 -17.05
C LEU A 161 4.64 20.46 -17.75
N ALA A 162 5.87 20.11 -17.36
CA ALA A 162 6.56 18.95 -17.91
C ALA A 162 5.91 17.62 -17.46
N VAL A 163 5.44 17.55 -16.22
CA VAL A 163 4.73 16.38 -15.68
C VAL A 163 3.35 16.24 -16.32
N GLU A 164 2.58 17.30 -16.44
CA GLU A 164 1.23 17.28 -17.04
C GLU A 164 1.25 16.79 -18.50
N LYS A 165 2.31 17.11 -19.25
CA LYS A 165 2.49 16.61 -20.63
C LYS A 165 2.60 15.09 -20.73
N ILE A 166 3.18 14.43 -19.73
CA ILE A 166 3.38 12.98 -19.73
C ILE A 166 2.31 12.24 -18.92
N ALA A 167 1.53 12.97 -18.10
CA ALA A 167 0.59 12.45 -17.12
C ALA A 167 -0.87 12.80 -17.46
N ALA A 168 -1.23 12.70 -18.73
CA ALA A 168 -2.59 13.05 -19.17
C ALA A 168 -3.65 12.27 -18.37
N GLY A 169 -4.58 12.98 -17.73
CA GLY A 169 -5.65 12.42 -16.91
C GLY A 169 -5.22 11.98 -15.51
N VAL A 170 -4.01 12.31 -15.08
CA VAL A 170 -3.49 12.01 -13.73
C VAL A 170 -3.44 13.32 -12.92
N GLY A 171 -3.91 13.30 -11.68
CA GLY A 171 -3.78 14.46 -10.77
C GLY A 171 -2.31 14.73 -10.43
N VAL A 172 -1.89 15.99 -10.50
CA VAL A 172 -0.52 16.44 -10.18
C VAL A 172 -0.59 17.52 -9.10
N TYR A 173 0.06 17.26 -7.98
CA TYR A 173 0.01 18.12 -6.80
C TYR A 173 1.41 18.44 -6.29
N ALA A 174 1.74 19.72 -6.16
CA ALA A 174 2.96 20.17 -5.49
C ALA A 174 2.64 20.41 -4.01
N ILE A 175 3.42 19.80 -3.13
CA ILE A 175 3.20 19.87 -1.69
C ILE A 175 4.47 20.10 -0.89
N SER A 176 4.29 20.68 0.30
CA SER A 176 5.28 20.60 1.37
C SER A 176 4.68 19.96 2.62
N ALA A 177 5.22 18.83 3.03
CA ALA A 177 4.84 18.18 4.30
C ALA A 177 5.35 18.94 5.54
N ILE A 178 6.27 19.89 5.37
CA ILE A 178 6.87 20.67 6.46
C ILE A 178 5.98 21.86 6.84
N ASN A 179 5.54 22.62 5.85
CA ASN A 179 4.73 23.82 6.08
C ASN A 179 3.23 23.64 5.77
N GLY A 180 2.83 22.44 5.31
CA GLY A 180 1.45 22.09 5.00
C GLY A 180 0.92 22.56 3.65
N CYS A 181 1.73 23.28 2.87
CA CYS A 181 1.31 23.81 1.57
C CYS A 181 0.88 22.67 0.63
N GLY A 182 -0.28 22.83 -0.03
CA GLY A 182 -0.82 21.90 -1.02
C GLY A 182 -1.41 20.61 -0.45
N LEU A 183 -1.38 20.34 0.86
CA LEU A 183 -1.93 19.12 1.45
C LEU A 183 -3.45 19.04 1.33
N ASP A 184 -4.16 20.18 1.39
CA ASP A 184 -5.61 20.24 1.26
C ASP A 184 -6.10 19.72 -0.10
N ALA A 185 -5.31 19.90 -1.15
CA ALA A 185 -5.63 19.41 -2.48
C ALA A 185 -5.70 17.88 -2.56
N LEU A 186 -5.12 17.16 -1.58
CA LEU A 186 -5.16 15.70 -1.52
C LEU A 186 -6.44 15.16 -0.87
N ALA A 187 -7.31 16.02 -0.32
CA ALA A 187 -8.49 15.61 0.46
C ALA A 187 -9.44 14.67 -0.31
N GLU A 188 -9.53 14.80 -1.63
CA GLU A 188 -10.36 13.92 -2.46
C GLU A 188 -9.92 12.44 -2.43
N TYR A 189 -8.61 12.17 -2.21
CA TYR A 189 -8.02 10.83 -2.13
C TYR A 189 -7.99 10.30 -0.69
N LEU A 190 -8.11 11.19 0.31
CA LEU A 190 -7.98 10.88 1.73
C LEU A 190 -9.33 10.57 2.39
N LYS A 191 -10.20 9.84 1.68
CA LYS A 191 -11.51 9.46 2.20
C LYS A 191 -11.44 8.17 3.02
N PRO A 192 -12.29 8.01 4.05
CA PRO A 192 -12.38 6.76 4.80
C PRO A 192 -12.53 5.53 3.88
N ARG A 193 -11.99 4.39 4.29
CA ARG A 193 -12.01 3.11 3.58
C ARG A 193 -11.15 3.05 2.32
N LYS A 194 -10.51 4.15 1.92
CA LYS A 194 -9.57 4.17 0.80
C LYS A 194 -8.18 3.73 1.26
N THR A 195 -7.48 3.05 0.37
CA THR A 195 -6.13 2.55 0.62
C THR A 195 -5.17 3.19 -0.38
N ILE A 196 -4.07 3.71 0.12
CA ILE A 196 -3.02 4.38 -0.65
C ILE A 196 -1.72 3.58 -0.52
N VAL A 197 -1.01 3.42 -1.62
CA VAL A 197 0.36 2.90 -1.65
C VAL A 197 1.30 3.95 -2.23
N PHE A 198 2.54 3.99 -1.77
CA PHE A 198 3.52 4.98 -2.22
C PHE A 198 4.54 4.36 -3.17
N LEU A 199 4.86 5.07 -4.25
CA LEU A 199 6.00 4.83 -5.12
C LEU A 199 6.90 6.06 -5.15
N GLY A 200 8.19 5.87 -4.94
CA GLY A 200 9.16 6.97 -4.94
C GLY A 200 10.53 6.52 -4.50
N SER A 201 11.54 7.37 -4.72
CA SER A 201 12.90 7.14 -4.26
C SER A 201 13.05 7.25 -2.73
N SER A 202 14.13 6.72 -2.19
CA SER A 202 14.49 6.96 -0.79
C SER A 202 14.69 8.47 -0.56
N GLY A 203 14.24 8.98 0.58
CA GLY A 203 14.37 10.41 0.91
C GLY A 203 13.44 11.36 0.14
N VAL A 204 12.48 10.83 -0.64
CA VAL A 204 11.50 11.64 -1.39
C VAL A 204 10.52 12.41 -0.48
N GLY A 205 10.42 12.06 0.81
CA GLY A 205 9.50 12.69 1.77
C GLY A 205 8.27 11.85 2.11
N LYS A 206 8.30 10.52 1.85
CA LYS A 206 7.17 9.63 2.16
C LYS A 206 6.78 9.68 3.65
N SER A 207 7.73 9.39 4.56
CA SER A 207 7.46 9.41 6.01
C SER A 207 6.98 10.77 6.49
N SER A 208 7.54 11.86 5.95
CA SER A 208 7.10 13.23 6.28
C SER A 208 5.66 13.47 5.85
N LEU A 209 5.27 13.01 4.64
CA LEU A 209 3.89 13.13 4.16
C LEU A 209 2.93 12.30 5.03
N VAL A 210 3.27 11.05 5.34
CA VAL A 210 2.45 10.18 6.20
C VAL A 210 2.22 10.84 7.56
N ASN A 211 3.26 11.36 8.20
CA ASN A 211 3.16 12.04 9.49
C ASN A 211 2.31 13.32 9.41
N ALA A 212 2.48 14.11 8.34
CA ALA A 212 1.65 15.30 8.10
C ALA A 212 0.16 14.94 7.94
N LEU A 213 -0.15 13.88 7.18
CA LEU A 213 -1.53 13.40 7.00
C LEU A 213 -2.13 12.78 8.28
N ALA A 214 -1.29 12.19 9.11
CA ALA A 214 -1.71 11.61 10.39
C ALA A 214 -1.92 12.65 11.48
N GLY A 215 -1.24 13.81 11.37
CA GLY A 215 -1.16 14.81 12.42
C GLY A 215 -0.33 14.36 13.64
N GLU A 216 0.48 13.32 13.50
CA GLU A 216 1.36 12.77 14.53
C GLU A 216 2.54 12.01 13.90
N GLU A 217 3.59 11.75 14.67
CA GLU A 217 4.76 11.02 14.21
C GLU A 217 4.49 9.50 14.21
N LEU A 218 3.94 8.98 13.12
CA LEU A 218 3.71 7.53 12.91
C LEU A 218 4.93 6.83 12.31
N MET A 219 5.73 7.54 11.54
CA MET A 219 6.90 7.01 10.85
C MET A 219 8.15 7.80 11.18
N THR A 220 9.25 7.11 11.46
CA THR A 220 10.53 7.77 11.69
C THR A 220 11.01 8.45 10.40
N VAL A 221 11.24 9.75 10.48
CA VAL A 221 11.84 10.52 9.40
C VAL A 221 13.34 10.39 9.50
N ASN A 222 13.96 9.50 8.72
CA ASN A 222 15.41 9.45 8.59
C ASN A 222 15.84 10.66 7.76
N GLY A 223 16.67 11.54 8.33
CA GLY A 223 17.34 12.61 7.59
C GLY A 223 18.09 12.05 6.38
N ILE A 224 18.39 12.90 5.41
CA ILE A 224 19.15 12.55 4.21
C ILE A 224 20.41 11.82 4.68
N ARG A 225 20.54 10.55 4.35
CA ARG A 225 21.75 9.79 4.62
C ARG A 225 22.83 10.34 3.68
N GLU A 226 23.72 11.15 4.21
CA GLU A 226 25.07 11.26 3.69
C GLU A 226 25.74 9.91 3.95
N ASP A 227 26.11 9.24 2.86
CA ASP A 227 27.04 8.12 2.78
C ASP A 227 27.02 7.09 3.94
N ASP A 228 26.23 6.02 3.79
CA ASP A 228 26.58 4.78 4.46
C ASP A 228 26.33 3.55 3.55
N SER A 229 27.41 3.14 2.90
CA SER A 229 27.51 1.98 2.01
C SER A 229 27.54 0.63 2.77
N ARG A 230 26.97 0.55 3.97
CA ARG A 230 26.88 -0.70 4.72
C ARG A 230 25.45 -1.08 4.99
N GLY A 231 25.00 -2.10 4.23
CA GLY A 231 23.69 -2.71 4.34
C GLY A 231 23.31 -3.13 5.76
N ARG A 232 22.60 -2.27 6.47
CA ARG A 232 21.71 -2.70 7.54
C ARG A 232 20.35 -2.91 6.91
N HIS A 233 19.98 -4.17 6.72
CA HIS A 233 18.61 -4.58 6.43
C HIS A 233 17.71 -4.05 7.54
N THR A 234 17.14 -2.89 7.32
CA THR A 234 15.91 -2.53 8.00
C THR A 234 14.90 -3.55 7.48
N THR A 235 14.49 -4.47 8.31
CA THR A 235 13.41 -5.41 8.05
C THR A 235 12.17 -4.58 7.79
N THR A 236 11.93 -4.26 6.52
CA THR A 236 10.73 -3.57 6.07
C THR A 236 9.60 -4.58 6.09
N HIS A 237 8.97 -4.71 7.26
CA HIS A 237 7.69 -5.38 7.34
C HIS A 237 6.68 -4.46 6.66
N ARG A 238 6.11 -4.92 5.54
CA ARG A 238 5.03 -4.21 4.89
C ARG A 238 3.82 -4.24 5.79
N GLN A 239 3.31 -3.06 6.07
CA GLN A 239 2.20 -2.89 6.99
C GLN A 239 1.13 -1.97 6.40
N LEU A 240 -0.13 -2.34 6.60
CA LEU A 240 -1.28 -1.50 6.36
C LEU A 240 -1.58 -0.74 7.64
N ILE A 241 -1.48 0.57 7.59
CA ILE A 241 -1.71 1.48 8.70
C ILE A 241 -3.01 2.25 8.43
N MET A 242 -3.94 2.25 9.38
CA MET A 242 -5.13 3.07 9.32
C MET A 242 -4.89 4.39 10.04
N LEU A 243 -5.09 5.50 9.35
CA LEU A 243 -5.04 6.84 9.92
C LEU A 243 -6.34 7.17 10.68
N LYS A 244 -6.31 8.19 11.55
CA LYS A 244 -7.50 8.67 12.27
C LYS A 244 -8.63 9.12 11.35
N SER A 245 -8.31 9.56 10.14
CA SER A 245 -9.27 9.89 9.09
C SER A 245 -10.02 8.69 8.50
N GLY A 246 -9.61 7.45 8.82
CA GLY A 246 -10.13 6.21 8.24
C GLY A 246 -9.52 5.86 6.87
N VAL A 247 -8.55 6.62 6.40
CA VAL A 247 -7.75 6.27 5.22
C VAL A 247 -6.68 5.26 5.64
N MET A 248 -6.35 4.35 4.75
CA MET A 248 -5.32 3.34 4.98
C MET A 248 -4.11 3.58 4.09
N ILE A 249 -2.95 3.27 4.61
CA ILE A 249 -1.67 3.40 3.93
C ILE A 249 -0.95 2.06 3.97
N ILE A 250 -0.40 1.61 2.84
CA ILE A 250 0.52 0.47 2.77
C ILE A 250 1.93 1.02 2.53
N ASP A 251 2.83 0.71 3.44
CA ASP A 251 4.25 1.03 3.34
C ASP A 251 5.11 -0.23 3.25
#